data_52722a60d799c5b9f00df534e9000946
#
_entry.id   52722a60d799c5b9f00df534e9000946
#
_cell.length_a   1.000
_cell.length_b   1.000
_cell.length_c   1.000
_cell.angle_alpha   90.00
_cell.angle_beta   90.00
_cell.angle_gamma   90.00
#
_symmetry.space_group_name_H-M   'P 1'
#
loop_
_entity.id
_entity.type
_entity.pdbx_description
1 polymer ?
#
loop_
_entity_poly.entity_id
_entity_poly.type
_entity_poly.pdbx_seq_one_letter_code
_entity_poly.pdbx_strand_id
1 'polypeptide(L)'
;METDRDHMEEDLGQVAGVSDRGQRHSRNEDAMHFAVADNDDGPVVVAIVCDGVSSAPRPHDASWTAVQAGITLLAEGAGQGDDPREVSLGAVRAAGQALTELAGPDGAPATTWVSAVVSQREITVAWLGDSRAYWLAASPARPVGPNDTMDITGGSRRVSRDDSLAEEIVAAGLASMDEALASPQAHVITRWLGADMPDPEAHVEQFSPAGRGVLMLCSDGLWNYRPEAAELASMAMPAALTRPLDAASYLAKFANDSGGLDNITVVIIPFPPRSDAVPASPAE
;
A
#
# COMPACT_ATOMS: atom_id res chain seq x y z
N MET A 1 4.21 22.35 -13.51
CA MET A 1 3.35 21.16 -13.28
C MET A 1 4.11 19.93 -12.78
N GLU A 2 5.44 19.84 -12.86
CA GLU A 2 6.21 18.70 -12.32
C GLU A 2 6.46 18.79 -10.79
N THR A 3 6.51 19.96 -10.23
CA THR A 3 6.73 20.20 -8.79
C THR A 3 5.50 19.91 -7.91
N ASP A 4 4.32 19.73 -8.51
CA ASP A 4 3.06 19.47 -7.78
C ASP A 4 2.99 18.04 -7.20
N ARG A 5 3.85 17.12 -7.68
CA ARG A 5 3.89 15.73 -7.22
C ARG A 5 4.94 15.46 -6.14
N ASP A 6 5.82 16.41 -5.87
CA ASP A 6 6.88 16.25 -4.87
C ASP A 6 6.35 16.18 -3.44
N HIS A 7 5.15 16.74 -3.21
CA HIS A 7 4.38 16.56 -1.99
C HIS A 7 2.89 16.60 -2.31
N MET A 8 2.18 15.53 -1.97
CA MET A 8 0.75 15.38 -2.20
C MET A 8 0.07 14.93 -0.91
N GLU A 9 -1.02 15.59 -0.56
CA GLU A 9 -1.94 15.16 0.50
C GLU A 9 -3.36 15.08 -0.09
N GLU A 10 -4.06 14.00 0.21
CA GLU A 10 -5.44 13.82 -0.22
C GLU A 10 -6.26 13.19 0.90
N ASP A 11 -7.49 13.69 1.12
CA ASP A 11 -8.41 13.21 2.16
C ASP A 11 -9.84 13.12 1.61
N LEU A 12 -10.37 11.91 1.57
CA LEU A 12 -11.77 11.63 1.22
C LEU A 12 -12.62 11.28 2.47
N GLY A 13 -12.11 11.54 3.68
CA GLY A 13 -12.76 11.26 4.95
C GLY A 13 -12.75 9.78 5.37
N GLN A 14 -12.89 8.86 4.42
CA GLN A 14 -12.85 7.41 4.64
C GLN A 14 -11.51 6.79 4.26
N VAL A 15 -10.68 7.52 3.58
CA VAL A 15 -9.32 7.20 3.20
C VAL A 15 -8.55 8.49 3.05
N ALA A 16 -7.31 8.51 3.46
CA ALA A 16 -6.43 9.63 3.22
C ALA A 16 -5.00 9.14 3.02
N GLY A 17 -4.20 9.94 2.35
CA GLY A 17 -2.82 9.60 2.07
C GLY A 17 -1.93 10.80 1.89
N VAL A 18 -0.64 10.56 2.08
CA VAL A 18 0.46 11.49 1.85
C VAL A 18 1.51 10.79 1.01
N SER A 19 1.99 11.50 0.00
CA SER A 19 3.18 11.11 -0.76
C SER A 19 4.16 12.27 -0.77
N ASP A 20 5.39 12.04 -0.32
CA ASP A 20 6.42 13.04 -0.15
C ASP A 20 7.73 12.58 -0.80
N ARG A 21 8.42 13.50 -1.46
CA ARG A 21 9.68 13.24 -2.16
C ARG A 21 10.81 12.78 -1.22
N GLY A 22 10.69 13.04 0.07
CA GLY A 22 11.80 12.85 0.99
C GLY A 22 12.87 13.93 0.85
N GLN A 23 14.04 13.68 1.42
CA GLN A 23 15.12 14.69 1.46
C GLN A 23 16.25 14.41 0.47
N ARG A 24 16.32 13.23 -0.11
CA ARG A 24 17.46 12.76 -0.91
C ARG A 24 17.20 12.74 -2.41
N HIS A 25 15.99 12.37 -2.81
CA HIS A 25 15.61 12.27 -4.22
C HIS A 25 15.36 13.66 -4.83
N SER A 26 15.63 13.79 -6.13
CA SER A 26 15.40 15.05 -6.87
C SER A 26 13.92 15.23 -7.23
N ARG A 27 13.13 14.15 -7.21
CA ARG A 27 11.69 14.10 -7.48
C ARG A 27 11.03 12.97 -6.71
N ASN A 28 9.72 13.01 -6.62
CA ASN A 28 8.94 11.91 -6.11
C ASN A 28 8.69 10.87 -7.24
N GLU A 29 9.15 9.65 -7.03
CA GLU A 29 8.99 8.50 -7.92
C GLU A 29 7.85 7.59 -7.46
N ASP A 30 7.31 7.82 -6.25
CA ASP A 30 6.11 7.20 -5.74
C ASP A 30 4.84 7.79 -6.36
N ALA A 31 3.78 7.01 -6.37
CA ALA A 31 2.43 7.48 -6.66
C ALA A 31 1.40 6.76 -5.77
N MET A 32 0.34 7.47 -5.42
CA MET A 32 -0.83 6.92 -4.78
C MET A 32 -2.11 7.40 -5.49
N HIS A 33 -3.13 6.57 -5.44
CA HIS A 33 -4.49 6.99 -5.76
C HIS A 33 -5.49 6.15 -5.00
N PHE A 34 -6.64 6.74 -4.66
CA PHE A 34 -7.71 6.04 -3.98
C PHE A 34 -9.07 6.64 -4.33
N ALA A 35 -10.12 5.85 -4.14
CA ALA A 35 -11.49 6.26 -4.39
C ALA A 35 -12.45 5.58 -3.39
N VAL A 36 -13.62 6.16 -3.27
CA VAL A 36 -14.75 5.56 -2.56
C VAL A 36 -15.83 5.25 -3.58
N ALA A 37 -16.25 4.00 -3.62
CA ALA A 37 -17.39 3.53 -4.42
C ALA A 37 -18.49 3.07 -3.45
N ASP A 38 -19.74 3.09 -3.89
CA ASP A 38 -20.88 2.55 -3.16
C ASP A 38 -21.45 1.37 -3.93
N ASN A 39 -21.78 0.29 -3.22
CA ASN A 39 -22.54 -0.84 -3.74
C ASN A 39 -23.69 -1.19 -2.80
N ASP A 40 -24.42 -2.28 -3.08
CA ASP A 40 -25.60 -2.70 -2.30
C ASP A 40 -25.28 -3.01 -0.82
N ASP A 41 -24.02 -3.34 -0.50
CA ASP A 41 -23.56 -3.62 0.87
C ASP A 41 -22.99 -2.37 1.60
N GLY A 42 -22.95 -1.22 0.93
CA GLY A 42 -22.47 0.05 1.45
C GLY A 42 -21.16 0.54 0.83
N PRO A 43 -20.48 1.53 1.43
CA PRO A 43 -19.27 2.09 0.88
C PRO A 43 -18.12 1.07 0.84
N VAL A 44 -17.38 1.11 -0.26
CA VAL A 44 -16.16 0.34 -0.50
C VAL A 44 -15.04 1.33 -0.83
N VAL A 45 -13.93 1.23 -0.12
CA VAL A 45 -12.74 2.03 -0.38
C VAL A 45 -11.76 1.21 -1.22
N VAL A 46 -11.25 1.82 -2.28
CA VAL A 46 -10.17 1.25 -3.09
C VAL A 46 -8.96 2.17 -3.03
N ALA A 47 -7.76 1.60 -2.97
CA ALA A 47 -6.51 2.36 -2.91
C ALA A 47 -5.37 1.61 -3.60
N ILE A 48 -4.42 2.38 -4.14
CA ILE A 48 -3.20 1.88 -4.76
C ILE A 48 -2.03 2.74 -4.29
N VAL A 49 -0.89 2.11 -3.99
CA VAL A 49 0.43 2.74 -3.83
C VAL A 49 1.40 2.02 -4.77
N CYS A 50 2.18 2.78 -5.48
CA CYS A 50 3.23 2.32 -6.38
C CYS A 50 4.51 3.11 -6.10
N ASP A 51 5.64 2.40 -6.04
CA ASP A 51 6.99 2.94 -5.88
C ASP A 51 7.76 2.68 -7.17
N GLY A 52 8.18 3.74 -7.84
CA GLY A 52 8.88 3.66 -9.12
C GLY A 52 10.30 3.13 -8.97
N VAL A 53 10.65 2.06 -9.68
CA VAL A 53 11.99 1.44 -9.59
C VAL A 53 13.05 2.40 -10.12
N SER A 54 13.82 3.04 -9.24
CA SER A 54 14.81 4.09 -9.57
C SER A 54 15.90 3.65 -10.55
N SER A 55 16.20 2.35 -10.64
CA SER A 55 17.14 1.79 -11.61
C SER A 55 16.55 1.60 -13.01
N ALA A 56 15.24 1.67 -13.16
CA ALA A 56 14.53 1.62 -14.43
C ALA A 56 14.37 3.02 -15.04
N PRO A 57 14.12 3.15 -16.36
CA PRO A 57 13.86 4.46 -16.94
C PRO A 57 12.50 5.01 -16.52
N ARG A 58 12.44 6.32 -16.27
CA ARG A 58 11.20 7.07 -15.96
C ARG A 58 10.37 6.45 -14.82
N PRO A 59 10.96 6.20 -13.63
CA PRO A 59 10.26 5.53 -12.53
C PRO A 59 9.00 6.28 -12.07
N HIS A 60 9.05 7.63 -12.03
CA HIS A 60 7.91 8.49 -11.70
C HIS A 60 6.74 8.44 -12.71
N ASP A 61 7.03 8.14 -13.99
CA ASP A 61 5.97 7.91 -14.98
C ASP A 61 5.38 6.50 -14.82
N ALA A 62 6.22 5.51 -14.45
CA ALA A 62 5.76 4.15 -14.22
C ALA A 62 4.75 4.09 -13.06
N SER A 63 5.12 4.59 -11.88
CA SER A 63 4.24 4.59 -10.71
C SER A 63 2.93 5.35 -10.98
N TRP A 64 3.03 6.54 -11.59
CA TRP A 64 1.86 7.34 -11.94
C TRP A 64 0.93 6.66 -12.95
N THR A 65 1.48 6.10 -14.03
CA THR A 65 0.71 5.41 -15.06
C THR A 65 0.01 4.18 -14.46
N ALA A 66 0.70 3.43 -13.62
CA ALA A 66 0.14 2.25 -12.96
C ALA A 66 -1.06 2.60 -12.07
N VAL A 67 -0.95 3.62 -11.19
CA VAL A 67 -2.06 4.00 -10.31
C VAL A 67 -3.26 4.51 -11.10
N GLN A 68 -3.03 5.29 -12.16
CA GLN A 68 -4.13 5.81 -13.00
C GLN A 68 -4.86 4.69 -13.76
N ALA A 69 -4.11 3.74 -14.32
CA ALA A 69 -4.71 2.62 -15.05
C ALA A 69 -5.51 1.67 -14.14
N GLY A 70 -5.02 1.43 -12.91
CA GLY A 70 -5.63 0.47 -12.01
C GLY A 70 -6.82 1.01 -11.22
N ILE A 71 -6.81 2.29 -10.81
CA ILE A 71 -7.82 2.81 -9.89
C ILE A 71 -9.23 2.80 -10.49
N THR A 72 -9.35 3.08 -11.78
CA THR A 72 -10.63 3.08 -12.47
C THR A 72 -11.29 1.69 -12.41
N LEU A 73 -10.53 0.64 -12.70
CA LEU A 73 -11.03 -0.73 -12.66
C LEU A 73 -11.38 -1.18 -11.24
N LEU A 74 -10.56 -0.80 -10.24
CA LEU A 74 -10.87 -1.09 -8.84
C LEU A 74 -12.17 -0.42 -8.40
N ALA A 75 -12.35 0.86 -8.73
CA ALA A 75 -13.53 1.62 -8.32
C ALA A 75 -14.81 1.12 -9.04
N GLU A 76 -14.73 0.85 -10.34
CA GLU A 76 -15.85 0.33 -11.11
C GLU A 76 -16.28 -1.06 -10.63
N GLY A 77 -15.34 -2.00 -10.50
CA GLY A 77 -15.64 -3.35 -10.02
C GLY A 77 -16.16 -3.38 -8.57
N ALA A 78 -15.58 -2.56 -7.69
CA ALA A 78 -16.06 -2.41 -6.33
C ALA A 78 -17.49 -1.85 -6.26
N GLY A 79 -17.80 -0.85 -7.10
CA GLY A 79 -19.14 -0.26 -7.21
C GLY A 79 -20.18 -1.23 -7.80
N GLN A 80 -19.75 -2.17 -8.67
CA GLN A 80 -20.60 -3.22 -9.22
C GLN A 80 -20.79 -4.42 -8.27
N GLY A 81 -20.00 -4.48 -7.19
CA GLY A 81 -20.02 -5.63 -6.26
C GLY A 81 -19.37 -6.89 -6.84
N ASP A 82 -18.46 -6.71 -7.80
CA ASP A 82 -17.69 -7.81 -8.36
C ASP A 82 -16.75 -8.45 -7.32
N ASP A 83 -16.27 -9.67 -7.60
CA ASP A 83 -15.30 -10.36 -6.73
C ASP A 83 -14.03 -9.50 -6.53
N PRO A 84 -13.73 -9.05 -5.31
CA PRO A 84 -12.61 -8.16 -5.05
C PRO A 84 -11.24 -8.73 -5.47
N ARG A 85 -11.11 -10.07 -5.45
CA ARG A 85 -9.90 -10.75 -5.89
C ARG A 85 -9.71 -10.61 -7.40
N GLU A 86 -10.76 -10.90 -8.17
CA GLU A 86 -10.71 -10.80 -9.63
C GLU A 86 -10.54 -9.35 -10.10
N VAL A 87 -11.21 -8.41 -9.42
CA VAL A 87 -11.07 -6.97 -9.67
C VAL A 87 -9.63 -6.51 -9.42
N SER A 88 -9.02 -6.94 -8.29
CA SER A 88 -7.62 -6.59 -7.96
C SER A 88 -6.63 -7.14 -9.00
N LEU A 89 -6.78 -8.41 -9.41
CA LEU A 89 -5.94 -9.01 -10.44
C LEU A 89 -6.16 -8.35 -11.81
N GLY A 90 -7.39 -7.93 -12.12
CA GLY A 90 -7.73 -7.17 -13.32
C GLY A 90 -7.01 -5.82 -13.35
N ALA A 91 -6.97 -5.10 -12.23
CA ALA A 91 -6.30 -3.82 -12.10
C ALA A 91 -4.78 -3.94 -12.28
N VAL A 92 -4.16 -4.97 -11.69
CA VAL A 92 -2.72 -5.28 -11.90
C VAL A 92 -2.42 -5.51 -13.39
N ARG A 93 -3.24 -6.32 -14.07
CA ARG A 93 -3.06 -6.59 -15.52
C ARG A 93 -3.19 -5.32 -16.35
N ALA A 94 -4.18 -4.46 -16.06
CA ALA A 94 -4.36 -3.21 -16.78
C ALA A 94 -3.20 -2.25 -16.56
N ALA A 95 -2.69 -2.15 -15.35
CA ALA A 95 -1.51 -1.35 -15.03
C ALA A 95 -0.26 -1.88 -15.76
N GLY A 96 -0.04 -3.21 -15.79
CA GLY A 96 1.05 -3.84 -16.55
C GLY A 96 0.96 -3.57 -18.06
N GLN A 97 -0.25 -3.62 -18.63
CA GLN A 97 -0.47 -3.27 -20.03
C GLN A 97 -0.13 -1.80 -20.31
N ALA A 98 -0.58 -0.88 -19.46
CA ALA A 98 -0.28 0.55 -19.60
C ALA A 98 1.24 0.83 -19.53
N LEU A 99 1.97 0.11 -18.68
CA LEU A 99 3.44 0.22 -18.64
C LEU A 99 4.11 -0.36 -19.89
N THR A 100 3.55 -1.38 -20.50
CA THR A 100 4.03 -1.92 -21.76
C THR A 100 3.90 -0.88 -22.89
N GLU A 101 2.81 -0.13 -22.91
CA GLU A 101 2.60 0.98 -23.86
C GLU A 101 3.55 2.17 -23.60
N LEU A 102 3.97 2.35 -22.34
CA LEU A 102 4.92 3.37 -21.92
C LEU A 102 6.38 3.01 -22.28
N ALA A 103 6.69 1.73 -22.53
CA ALA A 103 8.05 1.28 -22.87
C ALA A 103 8.55 1.92 -24.16
N GLY A 104 9.85 2.18 -24.23
CA GLY A 104 10.47 2.87 -25.36
C GLY A 104 11.91 2.45 -25.59
N PRO A 105 12.64 3.18 -26.48
CA PRO A 105 14.03 2.86 -26.79
C PRO A 105 14.97 2.89 -25.58
N ASP A 106 14.62 3.67 -24.56
CA ASP A 106 15.43 3.83 -23.33
C ASP A 106 15.21 2.68 -22.34
N GLY A 107 14.30 1.75 -22.63
CA GLY A 107 13.99 0.57 -21.81
C GLY A 107 12.55 0.53 -21.30
N ALA A 108 12.31 -0.38 -20.36
CA ALA A 108 11.01 -0.63 -19.75
C ALA A 108 10.89 0.11 -18.40
N PRO A 109 9.97 1.07 -18.25
CA PRO A 109 9.62 1.63 -16.95
C PRO A 109 9.06 0.55 -16.02
N ALA A 110 9.37 0.64 -14.74
CA ALA A 110 8.99 -0.35 -13.76
C ALA A 110 8.59 0.28 -12.43
N THR A 111 7.69 -0.38 -11.71
CA THR A 111 7.20 0.08 -10.40
C THR A 111 6.75 -1.09 -9.54
N THR A 112 6.75 -0.94 -8.23
CA THR A 112 6.04 -1.83 -7.31
C THR A 112 4.53 -1.63 -7.45
N TRP A 113 3.76 -2.49 -6.79
CA TRP A 113 2.32 -2.36 -6.69
C TRP A 113 1.84 -2.88 -5.34
N VAL A 114 1.05 -2.09 -4.63
CA VAL A 114 0.20 -2.58 -3.56
C VAL A 114 -1.15 -1.90 -3.65
N SER A 115 -2.23 -2.71 -3.67
CA SER A 115 -3.60 -2.22 -3.76
C SER A 115 -4.50 -2.86 -2.73
N ALA A 116 -5.61 -2.19 -2.43
CA ALA A 116 -6.62 -2.68 -1.51
C ALA A 116 -8.03 -2.43 -2.02
N VAL A 117 -8.93 -3.37 -1.72
CA VAL A 117 -10.38 -3.23 -1.76
C VAL A 117 -10.89 -3.47 -0.34
N VAL A 118 -11.47 -2.47 0.29
CA VAL A 118 -11.92 -2.49 1.68
C VAL A 118 -13.43 -2.29 1.73
N SER A 119 -14.16 -3.36 2.00
CA SER A 119 -15.62 -3.36 2.17
C SER A 119 -16.02 -3.24 3.64
N GLN A 120 -17.33 -3.30 3.92
CA GLN A 120 -17.86 -3.31 5.29
C GLN A 120 -17.43 -4.53 6.11
N ARG A 121 -17.03 -5.63 5.48
CA ARG A 121 -16.78 -6.91 6.14
C ARG A 121 -15.40 -7.50 5.87
N GLU A 122 -14.77 -7.09 4.80
CA GLU A 122 -13.61 -7.78 4.25
C GLU A 122 -12.61 -6.83 3.63
N ILE A 123 -11.36 -7.23 3.68
CA ILE A 123 -10.23 -6.54 3.08
C ILE A 123 -9.56 -7.49 2.10
N THR A 124 -9.39 -7.05 0.86
CA THR A 124 -8.58 -7.72 -0.15
C THR A 124 -7.38 -6.85 -0.48
N VAL A 125 -6.19 -7.42 -0.43
CA VAL A 125 -4.92 -6.77 -0.77
C VAL A 125 -4.26 -7.54 -1.89
N ALA A 126 -3.80 -6.82 -2.93
CA ALA A 126 -2.97 -7.41 -3.98
C ALA A 126 -1.64 -6.66 -4.07
N TRP A 127 -0.51 -7.38 -4.30
CA TRP A 127 0.80 -6.74 -4.35
C TRP A 127 1.81 -7.43 -5.26
N LEU A 128 2.80 -6.65 -5.69
CA LEU A 128 4.03 -7.02 -6.39
C LEU A 128 5.16 -6.09 -5.91
N GLY A 129 6.31 -6.64 -5.58
CA GLY A 129 7.43 -5.88 -5.05
C GLY A 129 7.43 -5.81 -3.53
N ASP A 130 7.97 -4.72 -2.99
CA ASP A 130 8.22 -4.53 -1.56
C ASP A 130 7.48 -3.33 -0.93
N SER A 131 6.59 -2.68 -1.69
CA SER A 131 5.56 -1.83 -1.08
C SER A 131 4.62 -2.68 -0.23
N ARG A 132 4.29 -2.22 0.97
CA ARG A 132 3.65 -3.05 1.99
C ARG A 132 2.23 -2.64 2.34
N ALA A 133 1.45 -3.66 2.73
CA ALA A 133 0.17 -3.50 3.40
C ALA A 133 0.27 -4.00 4.85
N TYR A 134 -0.29 -3.21 5.78
CA TYR A 134 -0.37 -3.55 7.20
C TYR A 134 -1.81 -3.47 7.68
N TRP A 135 -2.26 -4.48 8.40
CA TRP A 135 -3.42 -4.37 9.26
C TRP A 135 -2.99 -3.83 10.63
N LEU A 136 -3.51 -2.69 11.04
CA LEU A 136 -3.25 -2.06 12.32
C LEU A 136 -4.53 -2.11 13.15
N ALA A 137 -4.57 -2.99 14.15
CA ALA A 137 -5.75 -3.20 15.00
C ALA A 137 -5.91 -2.05 16.01
N ALA A 138 -7.14 -1.59 16.21
CA ALA A 138 -7.45 -0.52 17.17
C ALA A 138 -7.27 -0.95 18.63
N SER A 139 -7.33 -2.25 18.91
CA SER A 139 -7.08 -2.82 20.22
C SER A 139 -5.96 -3.87 20.10
N PRO A 140 -5.09 -4.00 21.12
CA PRO A 140 -4.10 -5.04 21.12
C PRO A 140 -4.77 -6.42 21.05
N ALA A 141 -4.05 -7.40 20.48
CA ALA A 141 -4.50 -8.77 20.46
C ALA A 141 -4.92 -9.22 21.87
N ARG A 142 -6.10 -9.81 21.99
CA ARG A 142 -6.54 -10.37 23.28
C ARG A 142 -5.63 -11.56 23.62
N PRO A 143 -5.15 -11.67 24.87
CA PRO A 143 -4.39 -12.85 25.27
C PRO A 143 -5.21 -14.11 25.00
N VAL A 144 -4.64 -15.04 24.24
CA VAL A 144 -5.28 -16.31 23.91
C VAL A 144 -5.28 -17.19 25.16
N GLY A 145 -6.44 -17.67 25.58
CA GLY A 145 -6.54 -18.68 26.63
C GLY A 145 -5.94 -20.02 26.16
N PRO A 146 -5.56 -20.92 27.09
CA PRO A 146 -4.89 -22.18 26.75
C PRO A 146 -5.72 -23.13 25.86
N ASN A 147 -6.99 -22.85 25.64
CA ASN A 147 -7.91 -23.64 24.80
C ASN A 147 -8.42 -22.88 23.55
N ASP A 148 -8.00 -21.64 23.34
CA ASP A 148 -8.39 -20.89 22.14
C ASP A 148 -7.42 -21.21 21.01
N THR A 149 -7.95 -21.58 19.84
CA THR A 149 -7.15 -21.57 18.61
C THR A 149 -6.65 -20.14 18.40
N MET A 150 -5.35 -19.99 18.16
CA MET A 150 -4.67 -18.70 17.98
C MET A 150 -5.47 -17.83 17.00
N ASP A 151 -6.12 -16.78 17.52
CA ASP A 151 -6.76 -15.76 16.70
C ASP A 151 -5.66 -14.85 16.14
N ILE A 152 -5.08 -15.29 15.02
CA ILE A 152 -4.05 -14.54 14.29
C ILE A 152 -4.60 -13.28 13.62
N THR A 153 -5.93 -13.09 13.64
CA THR A 153 -6.61 -11.95 13.00
C THR A 153 -6.86 -10.77 13.94
N GLY A 154 -6.69 -10.94 15.24
CA GLY A 154 -7.01 -9.93 16.26
C GLY A 154 -5.93 -8.89 16.54
N GLY A 155 -4.69 -9.10 16.10
CA GLY A 155 -3.54 -8.21 16.32
C GLY A 155 -3.09 -7.44 15.07
N SER A 156 -2.27 -6.39 15.30
CA SER A 156 -1.61 -5.70 14.18
C SER A 156 -0.59 -6.63 13.51
N ARG A 157 -0.57 -6.65 12.18
CA ARG A 157 0.33 -7.51 11.40
C ARG A 157 0.66 -6.91 10.04
N ARG A 158 1.78 -7.29 9.46
CA ARG A 158 2.05 -7.12 8.03
C ARG A 158 1.14 -8.10 7.26
N VAL A 159 0.48 -7.62 6.23
CA VAL A 159 -0.39 -8.41 5.34
C VAL A 159 0.39 -8.90 4.14
N SER A 160 1.10 -8.01 3.44
CA SER A 160 1.93 -8.38 2.30
C SER A 160 3.26 -9.01 2.72
N ARG A 161 3.81 -9.84 1.85
CA ARG A 161 5.19 -10.34 1.94
C ARG A 161 5.97 -9.79 0.76
N ASP A 162 7.16 -9.22 1.02
CA ASP A 162 7.95 -8.58 -0.02
C ASP A 162 8.42 -9.59 -1.08
N ASP A 163 8.40 -9.18 -2.32
CA ASP A 163 9.14 -9.86 -3.39
C ASP A 163 10.58 -9.35 -3.38
N SER A 164 11.36 -9.83 -2.42
CA SER A 164 12.77 -9.45 -2.23
C SER A 164 13.67 -10.68 -2.11
N LEU A 165 14.95 -10.49 -2.42
CA LEU A 165 15.93 -11.57 -2.35
C LEU A 165 16.00 -12.16 -0.92
N ALA A 166 15.89 -11.32 0.12
CA ALA A 166 15.89 -11.80 1.49
C ALA A 166 14.71 -12.74 1.77
N GLU A 167 13.50 -12.36 1.37
CA GLU A 167 12.30 -13.19 1.55
C GLU A 167 12.39 -14.50 0.76
N GLU A 168 12.98 -14.49 -0.45
CA GLU A 168 13.18 -15.71 -1.23
C GLU A 168 14.20 -16.66 -0.59
N ILE A 169 15.32 -16.15 -0.07
CA ILE A 169 16.33 -16.94 0.65
C ILE A 169 15.71 -17.61 1.88
N VAL A 170 14.90 -16.87 2.64
CA VAL A 170 14.21 -17.41 3.82
C VAL A 170 13.16 -18.45 3.42
N ALA A 171 12.35 -18.17 2.38
CA ALA A 171 11.36 -19.13 1.88
C ALA A 171 11.98 -20.42 1.35
N ALA A 172 13.18 -20.37 0.78
CA ALA A 172 13.96 -21.52 0.35
C ALA A 172 14.61 -22.28 1.52
N GLY A 173 14.51 -21.78 2.77
CA GLY A 173 15.14 -22.39 3.95
C GLY A 173 16.67 -22.29 3.98
N LEU A 174 17.25 -21.34 3.23
CA LEU A 174 18.70 -21.17 3.08
C LEU A 174 19.32 -20.32 4.18
N ALA A 175 18.55 -19.42 4.81
CA ALA A 175 18.96 -18.59 5.94
C ALA A 175 17.76 -18.19 6.81
N SER A 176 18.02 -17.72 8.01
CA SER A 176 17.04 -16.99 8.81
C SER A 176 16.82 -15.58 8.24
N MET A 177 15.73 -14.90 8.64
CA MET A 177 15.48 -13.52 8.20
C MET A 177 16.60 -12.57 8.60
N ASP A 178 17.14 -12.69 9.83
CA ASP A 178 18.25 -11.85 10.31
C ASP A 178 19.52 -12.05 9.46
N GLU A 179 19.82 -13.29 9.09
CA GLU A 179 20.97 -13.60 8.22
C GLU A 179 20.75 -13.09 6.79
N ALA A 180 19.56 -13.23 6.24
CA ALA A 180 19.22 -12.75 4.90
C ALA A 180 19.28 -11.21 4.83
N LEU A 181 18.76 -10.51 5.82
CA LEU A 181 18.77 -9.05 5.91
C LEU A 181 20.20 -8.46 6.13
N ALA A 182 21.16 -9.27 6.62
CA ALA A 182 22.56 -8.83 6.72
C ALA A 182 23.26 -8.70 5.35
N SER A 183 22.65 -9.23 4.26
CA SER A 183 23.21 -9.10 2.91
C SER A 183 23.00 -7.69 2.36
N PRO A 184 24.00 -7.09 1.69
CA PRO A 184 23.80 -5.83 0.96
C PRO A 184 22.74 -5.89 -0.16
N GLN A 185 22.36 -7.10 -0.58
CA GLN A 185 21.38 -7.34 -1.63
C GLN A 185 20.00 -7.73 -1.06
N ALA A 186 19.82 -7.69 0.25
CA ALA A 186 18.59 -8.12 0.92
C ALA A 186 17.31 -7.49 0.33
N HIS A 187 17.39 -6.20 0.00
CA HIS A 187 16.28 -5.39 -0.48
C HIS A 187 16.18 -5.34 -2.03
N VAL A 188 16.96 -6.15 -2.76
CA VAL A 188 16.78 -6.26 -4.21
C VAL A 188 15.43 -6.90 -4.47
N ILE A 189 14.54 -6.18 -5.14
CA ILE A 189 13.22 -6.68 -5.52
C ILE A 189 13.36 -7.75 -6.61
N THR A 190 12.54 -8.79 -6.53
CA THR A 190 12.56 -9.95 -7.44
C THR A 190 11.35 -10.01 -8.34
N ARG A 191 10.31 -9.22 -8.04
CA ARG A 191 9.11 -9.03 -8.87
C ARG A 191 8.69 -7.57 -8.86
N TRP A 192 8.23 -7.09 -10.01
CA TRP A 192 7.74 -5.73 -10.22
C TRP A 192 6.73 -5.69 -11.37
N LEU A 193 6.08 -4.57 -11.52
CA LEU A 193 5.20 -4.28 -12.64
C LEU A 193 6.00 -3.51 -13.70
N GLY A 194 6.12 -4.07 -14.91
CA GLY A 194 6.91 -3.47 -16.00
C GLY A 194 6.84 -4.28 -17.27
N ALA A 195 7.20 -3.68 -18.41
CA ALA A 195 7.16 -4.35 -19.72
C ALA A 195 8.17 -5.50 -19.86
N ASP A 196 9.19 -5.54 -19.05
CA ASP A 196 10.20 -6.60 -19.00
C ASP A 196 9.78 -7.79 -18.10
N MET A 197 8.63 -7.66 -17.41
CA MET A 197 7.96 -8.74 -16.67
C MET A 197 6.53 -8.93 -17.18
N PRO A 198 6.33 -9.58 -18.34
CA PRO A 198 5.09 -9.50 -19.10
C PRO A 198 3.86 -10.21 -18.48
N ASP A 199 4.02 -11.02 -17.48
CA ASP A 199 2.90 -11.69 -16.78
C ASP A 199 3.23 -11.88 -15.29
N PRO A 200 3.31 -10.79 -14.53
CA PRO A 200 3.62 -10.88 -13.12
C PRO A 200 2.43 -11.50 -12.38
N GLU A 201 2.65 -12.66 -11.77
CA GLU A 201 1.67 -13.24 -10.84
C GLU A 201 1.62 -12.41 -9.57
N ALA A 202 0.64 -11.52 -9.46
CA ALA A 202 0.41 -10.74 -8.25
C ALA A 202 -0.07 -11.65 -7.10
N HIS A 203 0.46 -11.38 -5.92
CA HIS A 203 -0.06 -12.00 -4.70
C HIS A 203 -1.39 -11.37 -4.32
N VAL A 204 -2.31 -12.16 -3.76
CA VAL A 204 -3.58 -11.66 -3.23
C VAL A 204 -3.89 -12.34 -1.90
N GLU A 205 -4.10 -11.52 -0.88
CA GLU A 205 -4.62 -11.95 0.41
C GLU A 205 -5.99 -11.31 0.68
N GLN A 206 -6.93 -12.11 1.20
CA GLN A 206 -8.27 -11.68 1.56
C GLN A 206 -8.57 -12.15 2.98
N PHE A 207 -9.06 -11.24 3.83
CA PHE A 207 -9.35 -11.54 5.22
C PHE A 207 -10.45 -10.65 5.78
N SER A 208 -11.15 -11.14 6.81
CA SER A 208 -12.15 -10.40 7.56
C SER A 208 -11.60 -10.02 8.93
N PRO A 209 -11.35 -8.73 9.21
CA PRO A 209 -10.86 -8.30 10.51
C PRO A 209 -11.85 -8.61 11.63
N ALA A 210 -11.37 -9.11 12.77
CA ALA A 210 -12.21 -9.42 13.93
C ALA A 210 -12.72 -8.17 14.69
N GLY A 211 -12.25 -6.96 14.31
CA GLY A 211 -12.61 -5.71 14.99
C GLY A 211 -12.22 -4.48 14.18
N ARG A 212 -12.33 -3.32 14.82
CA ARG A 212 -11.96 -2.04 14.21
C ARG A 212 -10.43 -1.90 14.12
N GLY A 213 -10.00 -1.21 13.08
CA GLY A 213 -8.59 -0.92 12.84
C GLY A 213 -8.44 -0.06 11.61
N VAL A 214 -7.25 -0.05 11.06
CA VAL A 214 -6.99 0.55 9.75
C VAL A 214 -6.15 -0.40 8.90
N LEU A 215 -6.41 -0.40 7.60
CA LEU A 215 -5.46 -0.88 6.63
C LEU A 215 -4.54 0.29 6.28
N MET A 216 -3.24 0.06 6.32
CA MET A 216 -2.22 0.99 5.88
C MET A 216 -1.48 0.40 4.68
N LEU A 217 -1.35 1.19 3.60
CA LEU A 217 -0.46 0.91 2.49
C LEU A 217 0.70 1.90 2.53
N CYS A 218 1.92 1.44 2.25
CA CYS A 218 3.08 2.34 2.21
C CYS A 218 4.19 1.82 1.29
N SER A 219 5.01 2.75 0.78
CA SER A 219 6.29 2.45 0.15
C SER A 219 7.39 2.16 1.19
N ASP A 220 8.56 1.81 0.71
CA ASP A 220 9.71 1.45 1.53
C ASP A 220 10.30 2.64 2.30
N GLY A 221 10.09 3.85 1.84
CA GLY A 221 10.51 5.08 2.54
C GLY A 221 9.91 5.25 3.93
N LEU A 222 8.80 4.55 4.26
CA LEU A 222 8.29 4.49 5.63
C LEU A 222 8.81 3.24 6.35
N TRP A 223 8.58 2.05 5.79
CA TRP A 223 8.81 0.80 6.54
C TRP A 223 10.30 0.50 6.75
N ASN A 224 11.20 1.05 5.98
CA ASN A 224 12.64 0.99 6.25
C ASN A 224 13.02 1.60 7.61
N TYR A 225 12.24 2.55 8.13
CA TYR A 225 12.43 3.13 9.45
C TYR A 225 11.64 2.42 10.55
N ARG A 226 10.47 1.85 10.21
CA ARG A 226 9.58 1.15 11.15
C ARG A 226 8.88 -0.02 10.46
N PRO A 227 9.49 -1.21 10.42
CA PRO A 227 8.90 -2.37 9.76
C PRO A 227 7.83 -3.08 10.61
N GLU A 228 7.81 -2.85 11.93
CA GLU A 228 7.00 -3.61 12.87
C GLU A 228 5.57 -3.05 12.96
N ALA A 229 4.57 -3.90 12.65
CA ALA A 229 3.16 -3.51 12.65
C ALA A 229 2.67 -2.96 14.00
N ALA A 230 3.17 -3.49 15.12
CA ALA A 230 2.78 -3.02 16.45
C ALA A 230 3.30 -1.59 16.74
N GLU A 231 4.49 -1.25 16.26
CA GLU A 231 5.06 0.09 16.38
C GLU A 231 4.29 1.08 15.50
N LEU A 232 4.04 0.72 14.24
CA LEU A 232 3.21 1.51 13.32
C LEU A 232 1.80 1.75 13.89
N ALA A 233 1.19 0.71 14.49
CA ALA A 233 -0.11 0.87 15.14
C ALA A 233 -0.05 1.87 16.30
N SER A 234 0.98 1.82 17.13
CA SER A 234 1.14 2.76 18.26
C SER A 234 1.26 4.21 17.80
N MET A 235 1.84 4.43 16.63
CA MET A 235 2.02 5.75 16.03
C MET A 235 0.76 6.24 15.31
N ALA A 236 0.11 5.37 14.54
CA ALA A 236 -1.03 5.74 13.69
C ALA A 236 -2.35 5.85 14.48
N MET A 237 -2.64 4.89 15.38
CA MET A 237 -3.94 4.75 16.03
C MET A 237 -4.47 5.98 16.77
N PRO A 238 -3.67 6.86 17.37
CA PRO A 238 -4.20 8.07 18.02
C PRO A 238 -5.08 8.94 17.10
N ALA A 239 -4.85 8.89 15.80
CA ALA A 239 -5.62 9.67 14.81
C ALA A 239 -6.33 8.81 13.75
N ALA A 240 -5.76 7.70 13.34
CA ALA A 240 -6.08 6.96 12.12
C ALA A 240 -7.57 6.61 11.91
N LEU A 241 -8.30 6.30 12.98
CA LEU A 241 -9.73 5.93 12.87
C LEU A 241 -10.67 7.11 12.63
N THR A 242 -10.27 8.34 12.95
CA THR A 242 -11.14 9.52 12.90
C THR A 242 -10.61 10.63 12.02
N ARG A 243 -9.30 10.69 11.86
CA ARG A 243 -8.56 11.69 11.09
C ARG A 243 -7.43 10.98 10.35
N PRO A 244 -7.74 10.21 9.29
CA PRO A 244 -6.75 9.38 8.59
C PRO A 244 -5.61 10.22 7.99
N LEU A 245 -5.89 11.45 7.51
CA LEU A 245 -4.85 12.34 7.01
C LEU A 245 -3.82 12.71 8.09
N ASP A 246 -4.26 13.04 9.31
CA ASP A 246 -3.34 13.37 10.40
C ASP A 246 -2.40 12.19 10.71
N ALA A 247 -2.90 10.96 10.61
CA ALA A 247 -2.09 9.76 10.83
C ALA A 247 -1.08 9.54 9.69
N ALA A 248 -1.51 9.70 8.43
CA ALA A 248 -0.63 9.59 7.27
C ALA A 248 0.47 10.66 7.31
N SER A 249 0.10 11.93 7.56
CA SER A 249 1.04 13.06 7.65
C SER A 249 2.03 12.88 8.81
N TYR A 250 1.57 12.36 9.96
CA TYR A 250 2.46 12.06 11.09
C TYR A 250 3.50 10.99 10.75
N LEU A 251 3.09 9.91 10.08
CA LEU A 251 4.00 8.83 9.67
C LEU A 251 4.98 9.29 8.58
N ALA A 252 4.52 10.03 7.58
CA ALA A 252 5.39 10.60 6.54
C ALA A 252 6.40 11.59 7.14
N LYS A 253 5.94 12.47 8.02
CA LYS A 253 6.83 13.37 8.75
C LYS A 253 7.86 12.62 9.61
N PHE A 254 7.45 11.56 10.30
CA PHE A 254 8.36 10.73 11.07
C PHE A 254 9.48 10.14 10.19
N ALA A 255 9.15 9.60 9.01
CA ALA A 255 10.13 9.05 8.08
C ALA A 255 11.09 10.14 7.56
N ASN A 256 10.56 11.33 7.22
CA ASN A 256 11.35 12.50 6.84
C ASN A 256 12.31 12.94 7.96
N ASP A 257 11.82 13.07 9.19
CA ASP A 257 12.63 13.46 10.35
C ASP A 257 13.68 12.38 10.70
N SER A 258 13.44 11.13 10.35
CA SER A 258 14.37 10.01 10.53
C SER A 258 15.48 9.94 9.46
N GLY A 259 15.41 10.82 8.46
CA GLY A 259 16.44 10.95 7.43
C GLY A 259 15.90 11.18 6.01
N GLY A 260 14.65 10.80 5.72
CA GLY A 260 14.01 11.02 4.41
C GLY A 260 14.86 10.47 3.25
N LEU A 261 15.41 9.25 3.40
CA LEU A 261 16.38 8.68 2.47
C LEU A 261 15.74 8.29 1.14
N ASP A 262 14.42 8.07 1.14
CA ASP A 262 13.64 7.72 -0.04
C ASP A 262 12.37 8.55 -0.16
N ASN A 263 11.62 8.35 -1.24
CA ASN A 263 10.25 8.82 -1.38
C ASN A 263 9.36 8.11 -0.35
N ILE A 264 8.39 8.79 0.22
CA ILE A 264 7.59 8.30 1.34
C ILE A 264 6.12 8.41 0.98
N THR A 265 5.46 7.27 0.81
CA THR A 265 4.01 7.26 0.55
C THR A 265 3.30 6.43 1.60
N VAL A 266 2.23 7.00 2.17
CA VAL A 266 1.40 6.38 3.22
C VAL A 266 -0.06 6.64 2.92
N VAL A 267 -0.86 5.56 2.84
CA VAL A 267 -2.31 5.61 2.72
C VAL A 267 -2.94 4.92 3.92
N ILE A 268 -3.91 5.56 4.56
CA ILE A 268 -4.64 5.08 5.75
C ILE A 268 -6.11 4.90 5.41
N ILE A 269 -6.62 3.69 5.62
CA ILE A 269 -8.02 3.31 5.35
C ILE A 269 -8.65 2.78 6.63
N PRO A 270 -9.50 3.54 7.34
CA PRO A 270 -10.27 3.07 8.49
C PRO A 270 -11.18 1.89 8.13
N PHE A 271 -11.25 0.89 9.02
CA PHE A 271 -12.14 -0.26 8.87
C PHE A 271 -13.10 -0.38 10.05
N PRO A 272 -14.39 -0.66 9.82
CA PRO A 272 -15.05 -0.66 8.50
C PRO A 272 -15.17 0.77 7.93
N PRO A 273 -15.29 0.92 6.59
CA PRO A 273 -15.62 2.21 5.97
C PRO A 273 -16.90 2.78 6.55
N ARG A 274 -17.00 4.12 6.65
CA ARG A 274 -18.15 4.79 7.26
C ARG A 274 -19.29 4.91 6.25
N SER A 275 -20.52 4.60 6.68
CA SER A 275 -21.73 4.78 5.86
C SER A 275 -22.13 6.25 5.66
N ASP A 276 -21.61 7.17 6.48
CA ASP A 276 -21.91 8.60 6.38
C ASP A 276 -20.65 9.35 5.95
N ALA A 277 -20.61 9.82 4.72
CA ALA A 277 -19.64 10.81 4.28
C ALA A 277 -19.94 12.11 5.06
N VAL A 278 -19.11 12.44 6.06
CA VAL A 278 -19.11 13.80 6.60
C VAL A 278 -18.56 14.70 5.47
N PRO A 279 -19.36 15.63 4.92
CA PRO A 279 -18.84 16.56 3.94
C PRO A 279 -17.67 17.30 4.57
N ALA A 280 -16.55 17.36 3.85
CA ALA A 280 -15.41 18.19 4.25
C ALA A 280 -15.93 19.60 4.57
N SER A 281 -15.70 20.09 5.80
CA SER A 281 -16.02 21.48 6.14
C SER A 281 -15.29 22.37 5.17
N PRO A 282 -15.99 23.32 4.50
CA PRO A 282 -15.30 24.31 3.70
C PRO A 282 -14.35 25.09 4.63
N ALA A 283 -13.09 25.20 4.21
CA ALA A 283 -12.11 26.03 4.87
C ALA A 283 -12.64 27.48 4.93
N GLU A 284 -12.78 28.04 6.12
CA GLU A 284 -12.99 29.46 6.36
C GLU A 284 -11.70 30.26 6.13
#